data_b429b765a1fa645e0699835f649b6742
#
_entry.id   b429b765a1fa645e0699835f649b6742
#
_cell.length_a   1.000
_cell.length_b   1.000
_cell.length_c   1.000
_cell.angle_alpha   90.00
_cell.angle_beta   90.00
_cell.angle_gamma   90.00
#
_symmetry.space_group_name_H-M   'P 1'
#
loop_
_entity.id
_entity.type
_entity.pdbx_description
1 polymer ?
#
loop_
_entity_poly.entity_id
_entity_poly.type
_entity_poly.pdbx_seq_one_letter_code
_entity_poly.pdbx_strand_id
1 'polypeptide(L)'
;MAFAQLTYRESLRDIETCMRALRNKLYHMGIRGKISRSTLADANEKRDWRIYADFAQILILEAKKLYFNEPFSIDIDETVYALDSTTIDLCLSLFPWAKSRKKKGAIKMHTLLNLRGSIPEFIRITEAKVHDVNILDELIPEPGSFYVMDRAYIGFERLYLLNQCGAFFVVRAKRNLVFSRNSSKQPTSQTVYYAIKQLFLLVLKHQCYILKSFVV
;
A
#
# COMPACT_ATOMS: atom_id res chain seq x y z
N MET A 1 12.31 -5.53 -14.55
CA MET A 1 11.81 -4.59 -13.51
C MET A 1 12.18 -5.06 -12.09
N ALA A 2 11.91 -6.31 -11.66
CA ALA A 2 12.32 -6.78 -10.32
C ALA A 2 13.80 -6.53 -9.99
N PHE A 3 14.72 -6.81 -10.92
CA PHE A 3 16.14 -6.47 -10.78
C PHE A 3 16.36 -4.98 -10.46
N ALA A 4 15.65 -4.08 -11.14
CA ALA A 4 15.79 -2.64 -10.93
C ALA A 4 15.36 -2.24 -9.51
N GLN A 5 14.25 -2.77 -9.03
CA GLN A 5 13.74 -2.52 -7.69
C GLN A 5 14.69 -3.03 -6.61
N LEU A 6 15.17 -4.26 -6.75
CA LEU A 6 16.09 -4.88 -5.79
C LEU A 6 17.48 -4.23 -5.76
N THR A 7 17.88 -3.54 -6.84
CA THR A 7 19.18 -2.88 -6.96
C THR A 7 19.09 -1.35 -6.96
N TYR A 8 17.91 -0.79 -6.63
CA TYR A 8 17.67 0.66 -6.52
C TYR A 8 18.07 1.43 -7.78
N ARG A 9 17.65 0.93 -8.98
CA ARG A 9 17.94 1.61 -10.26
C ARG A 9 16.81 2.57 -10.62
N GLU A 10 17.19 3.81 -10.93
CA GLU A 10 16.23 4.90 -11.13
C GLU A 10 15.82 5.10 -12.60
N SER A 11 16.60 4.59 -13.56
CA SER A 11 16.33 4.80 -14.98
C SER A 11 16.56 3.55 -15.83
N LEU A 12 15.88 3.46 -16.99
CA LEU A 12 16.12 2.39 -17.97
C LEU A 12 17.56 2.39 -18.51
N ARG A 13 18.21 3.56 -18.55
CA ARG A 13 19.61 3.67 -18.96
C ARG A 13 20.53 3.05 -17.90
N ASP A 14 20.27 3.30 -16.65
CA ASP A 14 21.02 2.73 -15.54
C ASP A 14 20.83 1.21 -15.47
N ILE A 15 19.59 0.73 -15.64
CA ILE A 15 19.28 -0.71 -15.73
C ILE A 15 20.08 -1.35 -16.87
N GLU A 16 20.07 -0.76 -18.09
CA GLU A 16 20.82 -1.27 -19.24
C GLU A 16 22.31 -1.36 -18.93
N THR A 17 22.89 -0.30 -18.34
CA THR A 17 24.31 -0.23 -18.00
C THR A 17 24.69 -1.31 -16.99
N CYS A 18 23.91 -1.49 -15.94
CA CYS A 18 24.15 -2.51 -14.94
C CYS A 18 24.00 -3.93 -15.49
N MET A 19 22.97 -4.18 -16.30
CA MET A 19 22.81 -5.47 -16.97
C MET A 19 23.99 -5.76 -17.91
N ARG A 20 24.49 -4.75 -18.60
CA ARG A 20 25.68 -4.87 -19.45
C ARG A 20 26.94 -5.26 -18.65
N ALA A 21 27.12 -4.67 -17.47
CA ALA A 21 28.22 -5.01 -16.55
C ALA A 21 28.09 -6.43 -15.99
N LEU A 22 26.87 -6.91 -15.77
CA LEU A 22 26.57 -8.24 -15.24
C LEU A 22 26.40 -9.32 -16.30
N ARG A 23 26.91 -9.12 -17.50
CA ARG A 23 26.68 -9.96 -18.69
C ARG A 23 26.78 -11.48 -18.42
N ASN A 24 27.76 -11.91 -17.65
CA ASN A 24 27.98 -13.33 -17.32
C ASN A 24 26.92 -13.92 -16.39
N LYS A 25 26.17 -13.05 -15.66
CA LYS A 25 25.14 -13.45 -14.70
C LYS A 25 23.72 -13.38 -15.28
N LEU A 26 23.54 -12.76 -16.46
CA LEU A 26 22.22 -12.57 -17.07
C LEU A 26 21.52 -13.88 -17.39
N TYR A 27 22.29 -14.91 -17.73
CA TYR A 27 21.75 -16.26 -17.98
C TYR A 27 20.98 -16.81 -16.78
N HIS A 28 21.48 -16.61 -15.56
CA HIS A 28 20.80 -17.04 -14.32
C HIS A 28 19.51 -16.27 -14.05
N MET A 29 19.33 -15.11 -14.68
CA MET A 29 18.11 -14.30 -14.63
C MET A 29 17.13 -14.64 -15.77
N GLY A 30 17.39 -15.69 -16.54
CA GLY A 30 16.60 -16.08 -17.72
C GLY A 30 16.80 -15.16 -18.94
N ILE A 31 17.84 -14.32 -18.93
CA ILE A 31 18.14 -13.35 -19.99
C ILE A 31 19.23 -13.91 -20.90
N ARG A 32 18.86 -14.32 -22.12
CA ARG A 32 19.76 -15.00 -23.04
C ARG A 32 20.69 -14.09 -23.86
N GLY A 33 20.47 -12.79 -23.83
CA GLY A 33 21.23 -11.87 -24.66
C GLY A 33 21.29 -10.44 -24.13
N LYS A 34 21.92 -9.56 -24.93
CA LYS A 34 22.00 -8.13 -24.64
C LYS A 34 20.61 -7.51 -24.70
N ILE A 35 20.22 -6.81 -23.66
CA ILE A 35 18.98 -6.05 -23.59
C ILE A 35 19.30 -4.57 -23.76
N SER A 36 18.65 -3.91 -24.72
CA SER A 36 18.73 -2.49 -24.91
C SER A 36 17.66 -1.75 -24.10
N ARG A 37 17.89 -0.46 -23.88
CA ARG A 37 16.91 0.43 -23.26
C ARG A 37 15.57 0.45 -24.00
N SER A 38 15.60 0.45 -25.34
CA SER A 38 14.39 0.41 -26.17
C SER A 38 13.59 -0.89 -25.95
N THR A 39 14.27 -2.03 -25.86
CA THR A 39 13.63 -3.31 -25.56
C THR A 39 12.95 -3.30 -24.18
N LEU A 40 13.56 -2.64 -23.19
CA LEU A 40 12.95 -2.50 -21.86
C LEU A 40 11.73 -1.57 -21.90
N ALA A 41 11.82 -0.47 -22.64
CA ALA A 41 10.70 0.46 -22.82
C ALA A 41 9.53 -0.21 -23.54
N ASP A 42 9.78 -0.87 -24.65
CA ASP A 42 8.78 -1.62 -25.42
C ASP A 42 8.10 -2.71 -24.58
N ALA A 43 8.88 -3.42 -23.78
CA ALA A 43 8.36 -4.45 -22.91
C ALA A 43 7.43 -3.87 -21.82
N ASN A 44 7.78 -2.70 -21.28
CA ASN A 44 6.95 -2.01 -20.29
C ASN A 44 5.64 -1.48 -20.89
N GLU A 45 5.69 -0.99 -22.14
CA GLU A 45 4.53 -0.44 -22.83
C GLU A 45 3.56 -1.54 -23.31
N LYS A 46 4.11 -2.63 -23.89
CA LYS A 46 3.31 -3.65 -24.60
C LYS A 46 2.83 -4.80 -23.73
N ARG A 47 3.52 -5.07 -22.61
CA ARG A 47 3.15 -6.19 -21.73
C ARG A 47 1.95 -5.84 -20.87
N ASP A 48 1.07 -6.82 -20.67
CA ASP A 48 -0.09 -6.67 -19.80
C ASP A 48 0.37 -6.46 -18.34
N TRP A 49 -0.18 -5.46 -17.68
CA TRP A 49 0.11 -5.11 -16.30
C TRP A 49 -0.26 -6.24 -15.30
N ARG A 50 -1.20 -7.13 -15.69
CA ARG A 50 -1.62 -8.27 -14.87
C ARG A 50 -0.46 -9.21 -14.55
N ILE A 51 0.56 -9.29 -15.41
CA ILE A 51 1.78 -10.06 -15.13
C ILE A 51 2.44 -9.60 -13.82
N TYR A 52 2.45 -8.30 -13.58
CA TYR A 52 3.02 -7.74 -12.35
C TYR A 52 2.08 -7.92 -11.16
N ALA A 53 0.77 -7.80 -11.37
CA ALA A 53 -0.23 -8.04 -10.33
C ALA A 53 -0.20 -9.49 -9.84
N ASP A 54 -0.19 -10.46 -10.76
CA ASP A 54 -0.12 -11.89 -10.43
C ASP A 54 1.19 -12.22 -9.71
N PHE A 55 2.31 -11.68 -10.19
CA PHE A 55 3.59 -11.85 -9.53
C PHE A 55 3.61 -11.26 -8.12
N ALA A 56 3.02 -10.08 -7.93
CA ALA A 56 2.89 -9.46 -6.61
C ALA A 56 2.06 -10.34 -5.65
N GLN A 57 0.96 -10.94 -6.14
CA GLN A 57 0.14 -11.86 -5.33
C GLN A 57 0.94 -13.09 -4.87
N ILE A 58 1.75 -13.69 -5.76
CA ILE A 58 2.62 -14.81 -5.40
C ILE A 58 3.61 -14.40 -4.32
N LEU A 59 4.25 -13.23 -4.46
CA LEU A 59 5.19 -12.72 -3.46
C LEU A 59 4.52 -12.43 -2.11
N ILE A 60 3.31 -11.89 -2.12
CA ILE A 60 2.51 -11.63 -0.92
C ILE A 60 2.21 -12.94 -0.20
N LEU A 61 1.79 -13.99 -0.94
CA LEU A 61 1.51 -15.30 -0.35
C LEU A 61 2.76 -15.94 0.27
N GLU A 62 3.90 -15.83 -0.37
CA GLU A 62 5.17 -16.34 0.19
C GLU A 62 5.62 -15.51 1.40
N ALA A 63 5.50 -14.18 1.35
CA ALA A 63 5.82 -13.32 2.47
C ALA A 63 4.93 -13.64 3.69
N LYS A 64 3.63 -13.85 3.52
CA LYS A 64 2.73 -14.25 4.60
C LYS A 64 3.20 -15.50 5.33
N LYS A 65 3.67 -16.52 4.60
CA LYS A 65 4.21 -17.75 5.21
C LYS A 65 5.45 -17.48 6.04
N LEU A 66 6.36 -16.64 5.52
CA LEU A 66 7.63 -16.31 6.18
C LEU A 66 7.42 -15.49 7.45
N TYR A 67 6.47 -14.56 7.43
CA TYR A 67 6.23 -13.61 8.54
C TYR A 67 5.09 -14.04 9.47
N PHE A 68 4.52 -15.23 9.28
CA PHE A 68 3.39 -15.71 10.07
C PHE A 68 3.66 -15.74 11.58
N ASN A 69 4.87 -16.15 11.99
CA ASN A 69 5.29 -16.25 13.38
C ASN A 69 6.09 -15.04 13.87
N GLU A 70 6.16 -13.96 13.08
CA GLU A 70 6.94 -12.80 13.51
C GLU A 70 6.22 -12.08 14.66
N PRO A 71 6.94 -11.75 15.74
CA PRO A 71 6.34 -11.08 16.88
C PRO A 71 5.90 -9.67 16.45
N PHE A 72 4.66 -9.36 16.74
CA PHE A 72 4.16 -8.00 16.58
C PHE A 72 4.66 -7.15 17.74
N SER A 73 5.22 -5.97 17.43
CA SER A 73 5.85 -5.10 18.46
C SER A 73 4.86 -4.47 19.45
N ILE A 74 3.58 -4.78 19.32
CA ILE A 74 2.49 -4.29 20.15
C ILE A 74 1.82 -5.52 20.75
N ASP A 75 1.48 -5.46 22.04
CA ASP A 75 0.80 -6.52 22.78
C ASP A 75 -0.71 -6.58 22.40
N ILE A 76 -0.96 -7.02 21.18
CA ILE A 76 -2.27 -7.24 20.58
C ILE A 76 -2.22 -8.55 19.81
N ASP A 77 -3.07 -9.49 20.17
CA ASP A 77 -3.17 -10.81 19.51
C ASP A 77 -3.91 -10.73 18.17
N GLU A 78 -4.82 -9.80 18.05
CA GLU A 78 -5.67 -9.62 16.87
C GLU A 78 -4.86 -9.06 15.68
N THR A 79 -5.36 -9.32 14.49
CA THR A 79 -4.78 -8.77 13.25
C THR A 79 -5.03 -7.26 13.18
N VAL A 80 -3.98 -6.51 12.88
CA VAL A 80 -4.06 -5.06 12.71
C VAL A 80 -3.70 -4.66 11.30
N TYR A 81 -4.62 -3.95 10.67
CA TYR A 81 -4.48 -3.43 9.32
C TYR A 81 -4.33 -1.92 9.32
N ALA A 82 -3.49 -1.40 8.43
CA ALA A 82 -3.42 0.02 8.11
C ALA A 82 -3.95 0.24 6.69
N LEU A 83 -4.95 1.09 6.53
CA LEU A 83 -5.48 1.50 5.23
C LEU A 83 -5.05 2.94 4.93
N ASP A 84 -4.34 3.10 3.83
CA ASP A 84 -3.91 4.42 3.37
C ASP A 84 -3.90 4.53 1.84
N SER A 85 -3.82 5.76 1.34
CA SER A 85 -3.71 6.07 -0.07
C SER A 85 -2.48 6.91 -0.39
N THR A 86 -1.76 6.49 -1.42
CA THR A 86 -0.63 7.24 -1.97
C THR A 86 -1.03 7.84 -3.31
N THR A 87 -0.84 9.14 -3.49
CA THR A 87 -1.07 9.81 -4.77
C THR A 87 0.20 9.76 -5.60
N ILE A 88 0.10 9.24 -6.83
CA ILE A 88 1.19 9.15 -7.79
C ILE A 88 0.91 10.13 -8.92
N ASP A 89 1.76 11.14 -9.07
CA ASP A 89 1.66 12.12 -10.14
C ASP A 89 2.05 11.48 -11.48
N LEU A 90 1.25 11.72 -12.50
CA LEU A 90 1.46 11.23 -13.87
C LEU A 90 1.59 12.38 -14.85
N CYS A 91 2.35 12.13 -15.91
CA CYS A 91 2.43 13.06 -17.04
C CYS A 91 1.11 13.02 -17.83
N LEU A 92 0.34 14.11 -17.81
CA LEU A 92 -0.98 14.16 -18.44
C LEU A 92 -0.94 13.99 -19.97
N SER A 93 0.16 14.34 -20.61
CA SER A 93 0.33 14.12 -22.07
C SER A 93 0.45 12.64 -22.43
N LEU A 94 0.99 11.82 -21.53
CA LEU A 94 1.10 10.38 -21.70
C LEU A 94 -0.13 9.63 -21.17
N PHE A 95 -0.78 10.18 -20.15
CA PHE A 95 -1.92 9.56 -19.45
C PHE A 95 -3.12 10.53 -19.40
N PRO A 96 -3.76 10.87 -20.55
CA PRO A 96 -4.83 11.87 -20.60
C PRO A 96 -6.08 11.46 -19.79
N TRP A 97 -6.27 10.17 -19.58
CA TRP A 97 -7.37 9.63 -18.78
C TRP A 97 -7.19 9.89 -17.26
N ALA A 98 -5.94 10.01 -16.77
CA ALA A 98 -5.63 10.19 -15.35
C ALA A 98 -5.77 11.64 -14.88
N LYS A 99 -6.64 12.43 -15.46
CA LYS A 99 -6.83 13.86 -15.16
C LYS A 99 -7.29 14.08 -13.73
N SER A 100 -6.41 14.66 -12.89
CA SER A 100 -6.71 14.98 -11.50
C SER A 100 -7.14 16.44 -11.32
N ARG A 101 -6.39 17.38 -11.92
CA ARG A 101 -6.68 18.83 -11.91
C ARG A 101 -6.51 19.39 -13.31
N LYS A 102 -6.86 20.68 -13.52
CA LYS A 102 -6.84 21.32 -14.85
C LYS A 102 -5.58 21.06 -15.69
N LYS A 103 -4.40 20.88 -15.05
CA LYS A 103 -3.11 20.69 -15.74
C LYS A 103 -2.27 19.52 -15.19
N LYS A 104 -2.82 18.66 -14.29
CA LYS A 104 -2.07 17.55 -13.67
C LYS A 104 -2.81 16.23 -13.84
N GLY A 105 -2.07 15.19 -14.18
CA GLY A 105 -2.50 13.80 -14.11
C GLY A 105 -2.05 13.18 -12.79
N ALA A 106 -2.89 12.36 -12.19
CA ALA A 106 -2.54 11.58 -11.01
C ALA A 106 -3.49 10.39 -10.83
N ILE A 107 -2.96 9.35 -10.22
CA ILE A 107 -3.72 8.20 -9.71
C ILE A 107 -3.52 8.10 -8.20
N LYS A 108 -4.42 7.37 -7.55
CA LYS A 108 -4.26 6.96 -6.16
C LYS A 108 -4.06 5.45 -6.09
N MET A 109 -3.09 5.05 -5.31
CA MET A 109 -2.89 3.66 -4.92
C MET A 109 -3.32 3.51 -3.46
N HIS A 110 -4.42 2.80 -3.25
CA HIS A 110 -4.92 2.47 -1.92
C HIS A 110 -4.33 1.12 -1.51
N THR A 111 -3.79 1.07 -0.32
CA THR A 111 -3.14 -0.13 0.19
C THR A 111 -3.68 -0.46 1.58
N LEU A 112 -4.17 -1.67 1.76
CA LEU A 112 -4.42 -2.26 3.06
C LEU A 112 -3.19 -3.07 3.44
N LEU A 113 -2.50 -2.65 4.47
CA LEU A 113 -1.26 -3.25 4.94
C LEU A 113 -1.53 -4.02 6.23
N ASN A 114 -1.22 -5.31 6.26
CA ASN A 114 -1.14 -6.05 7.51
C ASN A 114 0.12 -5.60 8.25
N LEU A 115 -0.03 -5.07 9.45
CA LEU A 115 1.10 -4.52 10.21
C LEU A 115 2.01 -5.61 10.78
N ARG A 116 1.55 -6.86 10.88
CA ARG A 116 2.42 -8.00 11.16
C ARG A 116 3.17 -8.35 9.87
N GLY A 117 4.47 -8.12 9.85
CA GLY A 117 5.33 -8.32 8.69
C GLY A 117 5.22 -7.23 7.61
N SER A 118 4.38 -6.20 7.79
CA SER A 118 4.18 -5.10 6.83
C SER A 118 3.84 -5.57 5.41
N ILE A 119 2.92 -6.52 5.31
CA ILE A 119 2.55 -7.19 4.06
C ILE A 119 1.27 -6.57 3.50
N PRO A 120 1.24 -6.12 2.23
CA PRO A 120 0.02 -5.64 1.60
C PRO A 120 -0.98 -6.80 1.39
N GLU A 121 -2.22 -6.61 1.87
CA GLU A 121 -3.33 -7.55 1.70
C GLU A 121 -4.21 -7.18 0.52
N PHE A 122 -4.40 -5.88 0.31
CA PHE A 122 -5.25 -5.34 -0.73
C PHE A 122 -4.57 -4.12 -1.34
N ILE A 123 -4.54 -4.09 -2.67
CA ILE A 123 -4.00 -2.95 -3.44
C ILE A 123 -5.04 -2.57 -4.50
N ARG A 124 -5.48 -1.32 -4.48
CA ARG A 124 -6.42 -0.77 -5.46
C ARG A 124 -5.90 0.52 -6.06
N ILE A 125 -5.90 0.59 -7.38
CA ILE A 125 -5.53 1.81 -8.11
C ILE A 125 -6.80 2.46 -8.61
N THR A 126 -6.97 3.75 -8.31
CA THR A 126 -8.11 4.55 -8.75
C THR A 126 -7.64 5.87 -9.38
N GLU A 127 -8.56 6.55 -10.08
CA GLU A 127 -8.33 7.94 -10.46
C GLU A 127 -8.19 8.80 -9.20
N ALA A 128 -7.33 9.82 -9.26
CA ALA A 128 -7.09 10.71 -8.11
C ALA A 128 -8.33 11.49 -7.63
N LYS A 129 -9.39 11.53 -8.43
CA LYS A 129 -10.67 12.16 -8.08
C LYS A 129 -11.52 11.30 -7.14
N VAL A 130 -11.29 10.00 -7.11
CA VAL A 130 -12.05 9.09 -6.24
C VAL A 130 -11.75 9.43 -4.79
N HIS A 131 -12.79 9.59 -3.98
CA HIS A 131 -12.64 9.82 -2.55
C HIS A 131 -12.16 8.56 -1.84
N ASP A 132 -11.19 8.70 -0.96
CA ASP A 132 -10.57 7.57 -0.26
C ASP A 132 -11.58 6.71 0.50
N VAL A 133 -12.61 7.34 1.08
CA VAL A 133 -13.69 6.66 1.81
C VAL A 133 -14.45 5.62 0.97
N ASN A 134 -14.49 5.78 -0.37
CA ASN A 134 -15.20 4.84 -1.26
C ASN A 134 -14.51 3.48 -1.33
N ILE A 135 -13.24 3.41 -0.99
CA ILE A 135 -12.49 2.14 -0.98
C ILE A 135 -13.01 1.18 0.10
N LEU A 136 -13.62 1.71 1.16
CA LEU A 136 -14.26 0.88 2.19
C LEU A 136 -15.41 0.04 1.64
N ASP A 137 -16.03 0.44 0.53
CA ASP A 137 -17.10 -0.32 -0.14
C ASP A 137 -16.57 -1.57 -0.86
N GLU A 138 -15.27 -1.59 -1.21
CA GLU A 138 -14.61 -2.72 -1.86
C GLU A 138 -13.91 -3.65 -0.84
N LEU A 139 -13.79 -3.21 0.40
CA LEU A 139 -13.12 -3.96 1.45
C LEU A 139 -14.06 -5.00 2.06
N ILE A 140 -13.58 -6.22 2.22
CA ILE A 140 -14.25 -7.27 2.98
C ILE A 140 -13.64 -7.29 4.38
N PRO A 141 -14.33 -6.77 5.41
CA PRO A 141 -13.76 -6.71 6.74
C PRO A 141 -13.61 -8.09 7.37
N GLU A 142 -12.49 -8.33 8.02
CA GLU A 142 -12.23 -9.54 8.79
C GLU A 142 -12.73 -9.34 10.23
N PRO A 143 -13.62 -10.20 10.72
CA PRO A 143 -14.11 -10.12 12.10
C PRO A 143 -12.97 -10.23 13.12
N GLY A 144 -13.03 -9.42 14.19
CA GLY A 144 -12.03 -9.40 15.25
C GLY A 144 -10.78 -8.58 14.92
N SER A 145 -10.59 -8.11 13.69
CA SER A 145 -9.42 -7.34 13.31
C SER A 145 -9.60 -5.83 13.52
N PHE A 146 -8.48 -5.12 13.62
CA PHE A 146 -8.42 -3.66 13.77
C PHE A 146 -8.02 -2.99 12.45
N TYR A 147 -8.76 -1.96 12.05
CA TYR A 147 -8.48 -1.13 10.88
C TYR A 147 -8.04 0.28 11.31
N VAL A 148 -6.79 0.63 11.06
CA VAL A 148 -6.25 1.95 11.34
C VAL A 148 -6.26 2.78 10.06
N MET A 149 -6.93 3.94 10.11
CA MET A 149 -7.19 4.76 8.92
C MET A 149 -7.02 6.25 9.23
N ASP A 150 -6.70 7.05 8.20
CA ASP A 150 -6.72 8.52 8.32
C ASP A 150 -8.15 9.07 8.26
N ARG A 151 -8.30 10.33 8.63
CA ARG A 151 -9.57 11.10 8.60
C ARG A 151 -10.26 11.17 7.24
N ALA A 152 -9.55 10.89 6.14
CA ALA A 152 -10.11 10.83 4.80
C ALA A 152 -11.12 9.68 4.63
N TYR A 153 -10.99 8.64 5.46
CA TYR A 153 -11.85 7.45 5.46
C TYR A 153 -13.07 7.56 6.38
N ILE A 154 -13.33 8.73 7.00
CA ILE A 154 -14.51 8.91 7.84
C ILE A 154 -15.77 8.95 6.97
N GLY A 155 -16.55 7.88 7.04
CA GLY A 155 -17.89 7.72 6.52
C GLY A 155 -18.70 6.87 7.50
N PHE A 156 -19.69 7.49 8.20
CA PHE A 156 -20.38 6.83 9.31
C PHE A 156 -21.08 5.54 8.92
N GLU A 157 -21.72 5.50 7.74
CA GLU A 157 -22.37 4.29 7.22
C GLU A 157 -21.36 3.15 7.06
N ARG A 158 -20.20 3.43 6.50
CA ARG A 158 -19.13 2.45 6.26
C ARG A 158 -18.47 1.99 7.56
N LEU A 159 -18.26 2.92 8.48
CA LEU A 159 -17.74 2.58 9.82
C LEU A 159 -18.74 1.75 10.61
N TYR A 160 -20.05 2.00 10.43
CA TYR A 160 -21.11 1.18 11.02
C TYR A 160 -21.08 -0.24 10.43
N LEU A 161 -20.92 -0.38 9.11
CA LEU A 161 -20.78 -1.70 8.46
C LEU A 161 -19.55 -2.46 8.97
N LEU A 162 -18.40 -1.80 9.13
CA LEU A 162 -17.22 -2.40 9.78
C LEU A 162 -17.56 -2.96 11.16
N ASN A 163 -18.25 -2.17 11.97
CA ASN A 163 -18.68 -2.60 13.30
C ASN A 163 -19.68 -3.76 13.25
N GLN A 164 -20.63 -3.78 12.31
CA GLN A 164 -21.58 -4.89 12.12
C GLN A 164 -20.87 -6.19 11.70
N CYS A 165 -19.77 -6.09 10.97
CA CYS A 165 -18.93 -7.24 10.63
C CYS A 165 -18.06 -7.73 11.81
N GLY A 166 -18.19 -7.12 13.00
CA GLY A 166 -17.38 -7.47 14.16
C GLY A 166 -15.93 -7.02 14.09
N ALA A 167 -15.62 -6.08 13.18
CA ALA A 167 -14.30 -5.48 13.07
C ALA A 167 -14.22 -4.17 13.87
N PHE A 168 -13.02 -3.83 14.33
CA PHE A 168 -12.76 -2.61 15.07
C PHE A 168 -12.07 -1.59 14.16
N PHE A 169 -12.23 -0.31 14.44
CA PHE A 169 -11.55 0.72 13.68
C PHE A 169 -10.96 1.82 14.58
N VAL A 170 -9.84 2.37 14.16
CA VAL A 170 -9.19 3.52 14.75
C VAL A 170 -9.01 4.56 13.66
N VAL A 171 -9.72 5.68 13.77
CA VAL A 171 -9.73 6.75 12.77
C VAL A 171 -9.35 8.08 13.41
N ARG A 172 -8.50 8.84 12.75
CA ARG A 172 -8.19 10.20 13.17
C ARG A 172 -9.41 11.10 12.98
N ALA A 173 -9.89 11.74 14.06
CA ALA A 173 -11.04 12.61 14.01
C ALA A 173 -10.80 13.86 13.13
N LYS A 174 -11.85 14.31 12.42
CA LYS A 174 -11.87 15.63 11.77
C LYS A 174 -12.11 16.72 12.82
N ARG A 175 -11.58 17.94 12.62
CA ARG A 175 -11.74 19.05 13.56
C ARG A 175 -13.21 19.44 13.79
N ASN A 176 -14.05 19.26 12.78
CA ASN A 176 -15.48 19.59 12.80
C ASN A 176 -16.37 18.37 13.11
N LEU A 177 -15.78 17.27 13.61
CA LEU A 177 -16.54 16.09 13.97
C LEU A 177 -17.34 16.38 15.25
N VAL A 178 -18.66 16.34 15.14
CA VAL A 178 -19.56 16.43 16.31
C VAL A 178 -19.81 15.02 16.80
N PHE A 179 -19.43 14.73 18.03
CA PHE A 179 -19.72 13.46 18.70
C PHE A 179 -20.06 13.70 20.17
N SER A 180 -20.94 12.89 20.69
CA SER A 180 -21.22 12.82 22.12
C SER A 180 -20.59 11.55 22.71
N ARG A 181 -19.93 11.71 23.85
CA ARG A 181 -19.38 10.55 24.56
C ARG A 181 -20.51 9.85 25.32
N ASN A 182 -20.85 8.65 24.90
CA ASN A 182 -21.92 7.88 25.53
C ASN A 182 -21.45 7.15 26.82
N SER A 183 -20.19 6.75 26.86
CA SER A 183 -19.55 6.17 28.05
C SER A 183 -18.05 6.42 28.03
N SER A 184 -17.44 6.64 29.18
CA SER A 184 -16.00 6.62 29.34
C SER A 184 -15.65 5.42 30.21
N LYS A 185 -15.27 4.30 29.60
CA LYS A 185 -14.42 3.36 30.29
C LYS A 185 -13.03 3.93 30.25
N GLN A 186 -12.44 4.24 31.39
CA GLN A 186 -11.00 4.46 31.44
C GLN A 186 -10.36 3.19 30.91
N PRO A 187 -9.42 3.30 29.94
CA PRO A 187 -8.66 2.13 29.52
C PRO A 187 -8.02 1.54 30.78
N THR A 188 -8.39 0.33 31.13
CA THR A 188 -7.94 -0.37 32.33
C THR A 188 -6.44 -0.72 32.28
N SER A 189 -5.78 -0.42 31.18
CA SER A 189 -4.32 -0.47 31.07
C SER A 189 -3.82 0.70 30.23
N GLN A 190 -2.77 1.34 30.70
CA GLN A 190 -1.97 2.28 29.90
C GLN A 190 -1.52 1.65 28.59
N THR A 191 -1.45 0.33 28.54
CA THR A 191 -1.07 -0.51 27.42
C THR A 191 -1.92 -0.25 26.17
N VAL A 192 -3.25 -0.16 26.27
CA VAL A 192 -4.13 0.06 25.10
C VAL A 192 -3.93 1.47 24.49
N TYR A 193 -3.77 2.49 25.35
CA TYR A 193 -3.50 3.85 24.87
C TYR A 193 -2.14 3.97 24.19
N TYR A 194 -1.11 3.34 24.75
CA TYR A 194 0.23 3.29 24.14
C TYR A 194 0.22 2.45 22.85
N ALA A 195 -0.50 1.35 22.80
CA ALA A 195 -0.66 0.53 21.60
C ALA A 195 -1.29 1.32 20.45
N ILE A 196 -2.40 2.03 20.69
CA ILE A 196 -3.06 2.88 19.68
C ILE A 196 -2.11 4.00 19.21
N LYS A 197 -1.39 4.64 20.14
CA LYS A 197 -0.43 5.69 19.81
C LYS A 197 0.76 5.17 19.00
N GLN A 198 1.26 3.99 19.33
CA GLN A 198 2.32 3.31 18.56
C GLN A 198 1.84 2.87 17.20
N LEU A 199 0.60 2.35 17.06
CA LEU A 199 -0.02 2.03 15.79
C LEU A 199 -0.06 3.24 14.85
N PHE A 200 -0.50 4.39 15.33
CA PHE A 200 -0.48 5.62 14.54
C PHE A 200 0.94 6.04 14.13
N LEU A 201 1.92 5.93 15.02
CA LEU A 201 3.31 6.24 14.72
C LEU A 201 3.94 5.24 13.74
N LEU A 202 3.56 3.97 13.82
CA LEU A 202 4.03 2.92 12.92
C LEU A 202 3.48 3.14 11.51
N VAL A 203 2.18 3.45 11.39
CA VAL A 203 1.55 3.80 10.10
C VAL A 203 2.25 5.00 9.46
N LEU A 204 2.52 6.06 10.22
CA LEU A 204 3.25 7.23 9.73
C LEU A 204 4.70 6.92 9.30
N LYS A 205 5.39 6.02 10.00
CA LYS A 205 6.74 5.57 9.62
C LYS A 205 6.75 4.73 8.35
N HIS A 206 5.79 3.81 8.21
CA HIS A 206 5.69 2.94 7.01
C HIS A 206 5.28 3.71 5.75
N GLN A 207 4.49 4.79 5.87
CA GLN A 207 4.22 5.69 4.74
C GLN A 207 5.51 6.21 4.08
N CYS A 208 6.53 6.54 4.87
CA CYS A 208 7.84 6.96 4.34
C CYS A 208 8.60 5.85 3.58
N TYR A 209 8.40 4.59 3.93
CA TYR A 209 9.08 3.46 3.27
C TYR A 209 8.40 3.04 1.96
N ILE A 210 7.06 3.01 1.94
CA ILE A 210 6.30 2.67 0.73
C ILE A 210 6.49 3.74 -0.35
N LEU A 211 6.54 5.03 0.01
CA LEU A 211 6.77 6.13 -0.92
C LEU A 211 8.14 6.07 -1.62
N LYS A 212 9.18 5.56 -0.95
CA LYS A 212 10.52 5.44 -1.54
C LYS A 212 10.70 4.23 -2.46
N SER A 213 9.84 3.22 -2.36
CA SER A 213 9.98 1.97 -3.11
C SER A 213 9.22 1.94 -4.43
N PHE A 214 8.29 2.87 -4.67
CA PHE A 214 7.40 2.85 -5.84
C PHE A 214 7.57 4.04 -6.80
N VAL A 215 8.49 4.96 -6.53
CA VAL A 215 8.79 6.07 -7.46
C VAL A 215 9.98 5.67 -8.33
N VAL A 216 9.69 5.05 -9.45
CA VAL A 216 10.59 4.99 -10.64
C VAL A 216 9.76 5.25 -11.89
#